data_049de9f885eeae94164a91555ae992a7
#
_entry.id   049de9f885eeae94164a91555ae992a7
#
_cell.length_a   1.000
_cell.length_b   1.000
_cell.length_c   1.000
_cell.angle_alpha   90.00
_cell.angle_beta   90.00
_cell.angle_gamma   90.00
#
_symmetry.space_group_name_H-M   'P 1'
#
loop_
_entity.id
_entity.type
_entity.pdbx_description
1 polymer ?
#
loop_
_entity_poly.entity_id
_entity_poly.type
_entity_poly.pdbx_seq_one_letter_code
_entity_poly.pdbx_strand_id
1 'polypeptide(L)'
;DIIGGHVFYEERPVSEEQKALAAKMGKRIWDTEDHVYKKGFDCLISLVECFNLNYIKNNATKIVNWYDIAGIYPLEPYSEDPPTVLAYEPWSGHYKVRQALWGYAHYGQFCKVGWEYLNGGCLALQKGGNLVTLRSGKDYSVIIQTKGATEPQQIYVKVGGGLSRKDLCLWVSNEQE
;
A
#
# COMPACT_ATOMS: atom_id res chain seq x y z
N ASP A 1 21.07 -1.56 8.08
CA ASP A 1 21.29 -0.49 7.09
C ASP A 1 20.35 -0.67 5.91
N ILE A 2 19.84 0.43 5.38
CA ILE A 2 18.85 0.51 4.31
C ILE A 2 19.33 1.48 3.22
N ILE A 3 18.73 1.39 2.05
CA ILE A 3 18.77 2.40 1.00
C ILE A 3 17.39 3.04 0.95
N GLY A 4 17.31 4.35 1.16
CA GLY A 4 16.07 5.10 1.18
C GLY A 4 15.99 6.11 0.05
N GLY A 5 14.79 6.41 -0.39
CA GLY A 5 14.48 7.47 -1.33
C GLY A 5 13.01 7.90 -1.18
N HIS A 6 12.59 8.89 -1.92
CA HIS A 6 11.27 9.48 -1.86
C HIS A 6 10.54 9.31 -3.19
N VAL A 7 9.21 9.21 -3.14
CA VAL A 7 8.27 9.30 -4.25
C VAL A 7 8.51 8.27 -5.37
N PHE A 8 8.73 7.03 -4.98
CA PHE A 8 8.98 5.95 -5.92
C PHE A 8 7.74 5.58 -6.76
N TYR A 9 6.55 5.85 -6.24
CA TYR A 9 5.32 5.41 -6.87
C TYR A 9 5.08 6.05 -8.24
N GLU A 10 5.14 7.37 -8.34
CA GLU A 10 4.81 8.08 -9.58
C GLU A 10 5.99 8.85 -10.18
N GLU A 11 6.90 9.37 -9.36
CA GLU A 11 7.88 10.36 -9.82
C GLU A 11 9.30 9.80 -10.02
N ARG A 12 9.79 8.97 -9.11
CA ARG A 12 11.19 8.54 -9.07
C ARG A 12 11.33 7.03 -8.86
N PRO A 13 10.86 6.21 -9.80
CA PRO A 13 10.97 4.76 -9.65
C PRO A 13 12.43 4.31 -9.53
N VAL A 14 12.65 3.28 -8.75
CA VAL A 14 14.00 2.70 -8.55
C VAL A 14 14.44 1.96 -9.83
N SER A 15 15.59 2.31 -10.36
CA SER A 15 16.11 1.66 -11.57
C SER A 15 16.56 0.21 -11.32
N GLU A 16 16.67 -0.58 -12.37
CA GLU A 16 17.15 -1.96 -12.27
C GLU A 16 18.59 -2.02 -11.73
N GLU A 17 19.44 -1.06 -12.10
CA GLU A 17 20.82 -0.95 -11.59
C GLU A 17 20.82 -0.67 -10.09
N GLN A 18 19.95 0.21 -9.61
CA GLN A 18 19.81 0.51 -8.18
C GLN A 18 19.31 -0.71 -7.39
N LYS A 19 18.33 -1.44 -7.93
CA LYS A 19 17.83 -2.68 -7.32
C LYS A 19 18.92 -3.74 -7.28
N ALA A 20 19.65 -3.92 -8.35
CA ALA A 20 20.78 -4.86 -8.42
C ALA A 20 21.91 -4.49 -7.44
N LEU A 21 22.22 -3.21 -7.32
CA LEU A 21 23.21 -2.71 -6.35
C LEU A 21 22.75 -2.96 -4.92
N ALA A 22 21.50 -2.66 -4.59
CA ALA A 22 20.93 -2.92 -3.28
C ALA A 22 21.01 -4.41 -2.91
N ALA A 23 20.64 -5.29 -3.85
CA ALA A 23 20.73 -6.74 -3.69
C ALA A 23 22.18 -7.19 -3.46
N LYS A 24 23.14 -6.70 -4.27
CA LYS A 24 24.58 -7.00 -4.13
C LYS A 24 25.13 -6.59 -2.76
N MET A 25 24.63 -5.48 -2.22
CA MET A 25 25.00 -4.97 -0.91
C MET A 25 24.25 -5.62 0.25
N GLY A 26 23.28 -6.49 -0.01
CA GLY A 26 22.40 -7.05 1.00
C GLY A 26 21.55 -6.01 1.73
N LYS A 27 21.19 -4.91 1.04
CA LYS A 27 20.43 -3.80 1.61
C LYS A 27 18.97 -3.86 1.19
N ARG A 28 18.08 -3.46 2.11
CA ARG A 28 16.65 -3.27 1.80
C ARG A 28 16.43 -1.90 1.21
N ILE A 29 15.47 -1.80 0.32
CA ILE A 29 15.00 -0.54 -0.24
C ILE A 29 13.76 -0.10 0.54
N TRP A 30 13.73 1.16 0.93
CA TRP A 30 12.60 1.80 1.58
C TRP A 30 12.19 3.04 0.80
N ASP A 31 10.92 3.18 0.55
CA ASP A 31 10.32 4.46 0.21
C ASP A 31 10.12 5.23 1.50
N THR A 32 10.92 6.27 1.69
CA THR A 32 10.99 7.01 2.94
C THR A 32 10.05 8.21 2.98
N GLU A 33 9.41 8.53 1.86
CA GLU A 33 8.30 9.45 1.76
C GLU A 33 7.60 9.26 0.41
N ASP A 34 6.36 8.82 0.46
CA ASP A 34 5.49 8.79 -0.72
C ASP A 34 4.13 9.42 -0.38
N HIS A 35 3.36 9.78 -1.37
CA HIS A 35 2.09 10.47 -1.15
C HIS A 35 1.06 10.14 -2.24
N VAL A 36 -0.21 10.32 -1.88
CA VAL A 36 -1.33 10.19 -2.81
C VAL A 36 -2.29 11.37 -2.56
N TYR A 37 -2.28 12.33 -3.47
CA TYR A 37 -3.13 13.53 -3.39
C TYR A 37 -4.45 13.33 -4.12
N LYS A 38 -5.33 12.52 -3.54
CA LYS A 38 -6.68 12.24 -4.06
C LYS A 38 -7.71 12.30 -2.95
N LYS A 39 -8.98 12.21 -3.30
CA LYS A 39 -10.09 12.31 -2.35
C LYS A 39 -10.95 11.04 -2.37
N GLY A 40 -11.63 10.78 -1.25
CA GLY A 40 -12.59 9.70 -1.13
C GLY A 40 -12.03 8.32 -1.48
N PHE A 41 -12.82 7.53 -2.18
CA PHE A 41 -12.45 6.17 -2.57
C PHE A 41 -11.27 6.13 -3.55
N ASP A 42 -11.14 7.13 -4.44
CA ASP A 42 -9.99 7.24 -5.33
C ASP A 42 -8.68 7.36 -4.57
N CYS A 43 -8.69 8.04 -3.42
CA CYS A 43 -7.52 8.10 -2.55
C CYS A 43 -7.22 6.74 -1.93
N LEU A 44 -8.23 6.06 -1.40
CA LEU A 44 -8.07 4.72 -0.81
C LEU A 44 -7.43 3.74 -1.80
N ILE A 45 -8.04 3.59 -2.97
CA ILE A 45 -7.59 2.62 -3.96
C ILE A 45 -6.21 2.97 -4.54
N SER A 46 -5.93 4.28 -4.71
CA SER A 46 -4.61 4.74 -5.16
C SER A 46 -3.53 4.55 -4.10
N LEU A 47 -3.88 4.66 -2.82
CA LEU A 47 -2.95 4.41 -1.73
C LEU A 47 -2.57 2.92 -1.66
N VAL A 48 -3.53 2.02 -1.79
CA VAL A 48 -3.25 0.57 -1.87
C VAL A 48 -2.44 0.24 -3.13
N GLU A 49 -2.74 0.90 -4.26
CA GLU A 49 -1.92 0.77 -5.46
C GLU A 49 -0.47 1.24 -5.23
N CYS A 50 -0.29 2.39 -4.59
CA CYS A 50 1.03 2.92 -4.20
C CYS A 50 1.81 1.87 -3.40
N PHE A 51 1.21 1.31 -2.37
CA PHE A 51 1.86 0.29 -1.54
C PHE A 51 2.23 -0.97 -2.34
N ASN A 52 1.30 -1.49 -3.14
CA ASN A 52 1.56 -2.66 -3.96
C ASN A 52 2.66 -2.41 -5.00
N LEU A 53 2.58 -1.30 -5.75
CA LEU A 53 3.55 -0.98 -6.80
C LEU A 53 4.92 -0.62 -6.25
N ASN A 54 5.00 -0.05 -5.07
CA ASN A 54 6.28 0.18 -4.41
C ASN A 54 7.05 -1.13 -4.20
N TYR A 55 6.37 -2.22 -3.86
CA TYR A 55 7.02 -3.52 -3.85
C TYR A 55 7.23 -4.09 -5.26
N ILE A 56 6.18 -4.17 -6.06
CA ILE A 56 6.20 -4.83 -7.39
C ILE A 56 7.25 -4.22 -8.32
N LYS A 57 7.33 -2.89 -8.36
CA LYS A 57 8.22 -2.18 -9.28
C LYS A 57 9.56 -1.80 -8.66
N ASN A 58 9.57 -1.46 -7.38
CA ASN A 58 10.72 -0.82 -6.74
C ASN A 58 11.43 -1.72 -5.71
N ASN A 59 10.90 -2.91 -5.43
CA ASN A 59 11.37 -3.79 -4.35
C ASN A 59 11.42 -3.12 -2.97
N ALA A 60 10.63 -2.07 -2.78
CA ALA A 60 10.55 -1.38 -1.50
C ALA A 60 9.79 -2.23 -0.48
N THR A 61 10.41 -2.49 0.65
CA THR A 61 9.87 -3.33 1.73
C THR A 61 9.29 -2.53 2.88
N LYS A 62 9.35 -1.22 2.80
CA LYS A 62 8.70 -0.26 3.70
C LYS A 62 8.37 0.99 2.91
N ILE A 63 7.20 1.54 3.19
CA ILE A 63 6.72 2.80 2.65
C ILE A 63 6.34 3.68 3.84
N VAL A 64 6.77 4.94 3.81
CA VAL A 64 6.35 5.98 4.74
C VAL A 64 5.50 6.95 3.93
N ASN A 65 4.22 7.01 4.23
CA ASN A 65 3.32 7.90 3.51
C ASN A 65 3.33 9.30 4.13
N TRP A 66 3.41 10.29 3.32
CA TRP A 66 3.24 11.70 3.65
C TRP A 66 1.82 12.13 3.28
N TYR A 67 1.03 12.63 4.16
CA TYR A 67 1.09 12.58 5.61
C TYR A 67 -0.20 11.95 6.12
N ASP A 68 -0.16 11.30 7.28
CA ASP A 68 -1.31 10.54 7.76
C ASP A 68 -2.29 11.42 8.54
N ILE A 69 -1.77 12.34 9.33
CA ILE A 69 -2.57 13.24 10.15
C ILE A 69 -2.17 14.67 9.81
N ALA A 70 -3.13 15.46 9.38
CA ALA A 70 -2.91 16.88 9.21
C ALA A 70 -3.73 17.71 10.18
N GLY A 71 -3.03 18.51 10.94
CA GLY A 71 -3.60 19.64 11.65
C GLY A 71 -3.57 20.86 10.74
N ILE A 72 -4.51 20.95 9.81
CA ILE A 72 -4.52 22.04 8.84
C ILE A 72 -5.50 23.11 9.24
N TYR A 73 -4.98 24.31 9.34
CA TYR A 73 -5.74 25.50 9.01
C TYR A 73 -6.02 25.50 7.52
N PRO A 74 -7.17 26.01 7.07
CA PRO A 74 -7.41 26.28 5.65
C PRO A 74 -6.57 27.48 5.19
N LEU A 75 -5.25 27.35 5.30
CA LEU A 75 -4.29 28.34 4.84
C LEU A 75 -3.64 27.85 3.58
N GLU A 76 -3.81 28.58 2.49
CA GLU A 76 -3.04 28.35 1.28
C GLU A 76 -1.53 28.41 1.57
N PRO A 77 -0.70 27.56 0.96
CA PRO A 77 -1.04 26.54 -0.04
C PRO A 77 -1.40 25.16 0.53
N TYR A 78 -1.57 25.03 1.83
CA TYR A 78 -1.74 23.76 2.55
C TYR A 78 -3.20 23.38 2.80
N SER A 79 -4.13 23.96 2.01
CA SER A 79 -5.56 23.66 2.10
C SER A 79 -5.96 22.29 1.55
N GLU A 80 -5.01 21.48 1.10
CA GLU A 80 -5.30 20.16 0.59
C GLU A 80 -5.63 19.18 1.72
N ASP A 81 -6.74 18.52 1.54
CA ASP A 81 -7.23 17.51 2.48
C ASP A 81 -6.23 16.35 2.64
N PRO A 82 -5.74 16.08 3.85
CA PRO A 82 -4.91 14.91 4.08
C PRO A 82 -5.67 13.63 3.74
N PRO A 83 -4.98 12.58 3.27
CA PRO A 83 -5.67 11.40 2.80
C PRO A 83 -6.35 10.57 3.90
N THR A 84 -5.85 10.60 5.14
CA THR A 84 -6.27 9.65 6.18
C THR A 84 -7.01 10.28 7.35
N VAL A 85 -6.43 11.23 8.06
CA VAL A 85 -7.04 11.89 9.21
C VAL A 85 -6.87 13.40 9.11
N LEU A 86 -7.97 14.10 9.20
CA LEU A 86 -8.02 15.55 9.21
C LEU A 86 -8.37 16.06 10.61
N ALA A 87 -7.47 16.79 11.21
CA ALA A 87 -7.68 17.48 12.49
C ALA A 87 -7.77 18.98 12.25
N TYR A 88 -8.99 19.48 12.04
CA TYR A 88 -9.25 20.92 12.12
C TYR A 88 -9.10 21.34 13.57
N GLU A 89 -8.42 22.45 13.82
CA GLU A 89 -8.21 22.92 15.17
C GLU A 89 -7.70 21.79 16.11
N PRO A 90 -6.48 21.27 15.90
CA PRO A 90 -5.99 20.06 16.60
C PRO A 90 -6.00 20.16 18.13
N TRP A 91 -5.99 21.38 18.67
CA TRP A 91 -6.17 21.65 20.11
C TRP A 91 -7.56 21.34 20.67
N SER A 92 -8.57 21.25 19.80
CA SER A 92 -9.94 20.90 20.23
C SER A 92 -10.13 19.41 20.49
N GLY A 93 -9.22 18.58 19.98
CA GLY A 93 -9.34 17.12 20.00
C GLY A 93 -10.30 16.55 18.96
N HIS A 94 -10.91 17.40 18.11
CA HIS A 94 -11.77 16.92 17.04
C HIS A 94 -10.95 16.47 15.82
N TYR A 95 -11.35 15.36 15.23
CA TYR A 95 -10.75 14.86 13.99
C TYR A 95 -11.78 14.16 13.11
N LYS A 96 -11.51 14.11 11.84
CA LYS A 96 -12.31 13.39 10.83
C LYS A 96 -11.46 12.32 10.18
N VAL A 97 -11.90 11.07 10.30
CA VAL A 97 -11.29 9.95 9.56
C VAL A 97 -11.78 9.97 8.12
N ARG A 98 -10.85 9.79 7.19
CA ARG A 98 -11.09 9.73 5.76
C ARG A 98 -11.09 8.29 5.27
N GLN A 99 -11.72 8.04 4.14
CA GLN A 99 -11.78 6.70 3.53
C GLN A 99 -10.41 6.08 3.31
N ALA A 100 -9.42 6.85 2.93
CA ALA A 100 -8.06 6.36 2.67
C ALA A 100 -7.41 5.65 3.87
N LEU A 101 -7.86 5.92 5.11
CA LEU A 101 -7.39 5.18 6.28
C LEU A 101 -7.63 3.67 6.14
N TRP A 102 -8.70 3.27 5.50
CA TRP A 102 -9.01 1.86 5.27
C TRP A 102 -8.04 1.19 4.29
N GLY A 103 -7.38 1.96 3.41
CA GLY A 103 -6.25 1.48 2.62
C GLY A 103 -5.10 0.99 3.49
N TYR A 104 -4.77 1.72 4.55
CA TYR A 104 -3.80 1.24 5.57
C TYR A 104 -4.30 0.02 6.33
N ALA A 105 -5.60 -0.04 6.62
CA ALA A 105 -6.17 -1.16 7.34
C ALA A 105 -6.02 -2.49 6.58
N HIS A 106 -6.10 -2.49 5.25
CA HIS A 106 -5.81 -3.66 4.42
C HIS A 106 -4.40 -4.21 4.61
N TYR A 107 -3.45 -3.37 4.99
CA TYR A 107 -2.10 -3.82 5.37
C TYR A 107 -1.97 -4.05 6.88
N GLY A 108 -2.32 -3.06 7.68
CA GLY A 108 -2.06 -3.06 9.11
C GLY A 108 -2.80 -4.13 9.91
N GLN A 109 -3.97 -4.56 9.43
CA GLN A 109 -4.75 -5.62 10.08
C GLN A 109 -4.27 -7.03 9.67
N PHE A 110 -3.78 -7.20 8.44
CA PHE A 110 -3.50 -8.52 7.87
C PHE A 110 -2.02 -8.80 7.67
N CYS A 111 -1.16 -7.83 7.87
CA CYS A 111 0.29 -7.98 7.80
C CYS A 111 0.94 -7.35 9.01
N LYS A 112 2.07 -7.91 9.44
CA LYS A 112 2.86 -7.37 10.56
C LYS A 112 4.31 -7.17 10.10
N VAL A 113 5.05 -6.36 10.84
CA VAL A 113 6.49 -6.23 10.64
C VAL A 113 7.14 -7.60 10.70
N GLY A 114 7.99 -7.90 9.72
CA GLY A 114 8.64 -9.19 9.58
C GLY A 114 7.95 -10.18 8.62
N TRP A 115 6.75 -9.86 8.11
CA TRP A 115 6.15 -10.63 7.04
C TRP A 115 6.93 -10.43 5.74
N GLU A 116 7.01 -11.48 4.93
CA GLU A 116 7.80 -11.52 3.71
C GLU A 116 6.90 -11.47 2.47
N TYR A 117 7.23 -10.62 1.52
CA TYR A 117 6.60 -10.64 0.21
C TYR A 117 6.98 -11.91 -0.55
N LEU A 118 6.01 -12.51 -1.20
CA LEU A 118 6.23 -13.66 -2.08
C LEU A 118 6.24 -13.18 -3.55
N ASN A 119 7.41 -13.09 -4.15
CA ASN A 119 7.59 -12.58 -5.51
C ASN A 119 6.66 -13.21 -6.55
N GLY A 120 6.44 -14.53 -6.48
CA GLY A 120 5.51 -15.22 -7.38
C GLY A 120 4.03 -14.90 -7.16
N GLY A 121 3.70 -14.19 -6.08
CA GLY A 121 2.36 -13.73 -5.73
C GLY A 121 2.26 -12.19 -5.67
N CYS A 122 3.14 -11.46 -6.34
CA CYS A 122 3.16 -10.00 -6.40
C CYS A 122 3.22 -9.58 -7.87
N LEU A 123 2.10 -9.15 -8.45
CA LEU A 123 1.98 -8.92 -9.88
C LEU A 123 0.85 -7.96 -10.27
N ALA A 124 0.97 -7.39 -11.45
CA ALA A 124 -0.12 -6.67 -12.09
C ALA A 124 -1.15 -7.67 -12.64
N LEU A 125 -2.43 -7.32 -12.58
CA LEU A 125 -3.52 -8.12 -13.12
C LEU A 125 -3.73 -7.79 -14.62
N GLN A 126 -4.20 -8.77 -15.39
CA GLN A 126 -4.31 -8.65 -16.85
C GLN A 126 -5.28 -7.56 -17.31
N LYS A 127 -6.34 -7.33 -16.53
CA LYS A 127 -7.42 -6.40 -16.88
C LYS A 127 -7.44 -5.15 -15.99
N GLY A 128 -6.29 -4.77 -15.45
CA GLY A 128 -6.10 -3.66 -14.52
C GLY A 128 -6.15 -4.08 -13.07
N GLY A 129 -5.52 -3.28 -12.22
CA GLY A 129 -5.26 -3.60 -10.83
C GLY A 129 -3.97 -4.40 -10.63
N ASN A 130 -3.70 -4.74 -9.38
CA ASN A 130 -2.54 -5.55 -8.99
C ASN A 130 -2.80 -6.25 -7.65
N LEU A 131 -1.92 -7.15 -7.31
CA LEU A 131 -1.94 -7.82 -6.01
C LEU A 131 -0.54 -8.05 -5.47
N VAL A 132 -0.44 -8.12 -4.16
CA VAL A 132 0.74 -8.60 -3.45
C VAL A 132 0.34 -9.69 -2.46
N THR A 133 1.23 -10.64 -2.27
CA THR A 133 1.09 -11.71 -1.28
C THR A 133 2.22 -11.62 -0.27
N LEU A 134 1.84 -11.62 1.01
CA LEU A 134 2.78 -11.67 2.13
C LEU A 134 2.59 -12.96 2.93
N ARG A 135 3.66 -13.41 3.57
CA ARG A 135 3.67 -14.62 4.38
C ARG A 135 4.41 -14.43 5.70
N SER A 136 3.91 -15.09 6.73
CA SER A 136 4.65 -15.34 7.97
C SER A 136 4.38 -16.76 8.45
N GLY A 137 5.39 -17.61 8.41
CA GLY A 137 5.25 -19.04 8.71
C GLY A 137 4.20 -19.72 7.82
N LYS A 138 3.05 -20.09 8.40
CA LYS A 138 1.92 -20.73 7.70
C LYS A 138 0.77 -19.77 7.37
N ASP A 139 0.90 -18.52 7.70
CA ASP A 139 -0.12 -17.51 7.47
C ASP A 139 0.19 -16.71 6.21
N TYR A 140 -0.86 -16.37 5.46
CA TYR A 140 -0.77 -15.65 4.20
C TYR A 140 -1.77 -14.50 4.21
N SER A 141 -1.37 -13.40 3.60
CA SER A 141 -2.24 -12.27 3.30
C SER A 141 -2.10 -11.91 1.83
N VAL A 142 -3.21 -11.75 1.15
CA VAL A 142 -3.25 -11.32 -0.25
C VAL A 142 -4.00 -10.01 -0.31
N ILE A 143 -3.31 -8.94 -0.71
CA ILE A 143 -3.87 -7.60 -0.82
C ILE A 143 -4.05 -7.29 -2.29
N ILE A 144 -5.31 -7.13 -2.69
CA ILE A 144 -5.72 -6.93 -4.08
C ILE A 144 -6.33 -5.54 -4.20
N GLN A 145 -5.94 -4.82 -5.22
CA GLN A 145 -6.62 -3.60 -5.62
C GLN A 145 -6.99 -3.65 -7.12
N THR A 146 -8.07 -2.98 -7.48
CA THR A 146 -8.70 -3.08 -8.79
C THR A 146 -8.74 -1.74 -9.55
N LYS A 147 -7.93 -0.77 -9.16
CA LYS A 147 -7.83 0.51 -9.86
C LYS A 147 -7.45 0.30 -11.32
N GLY A 148 -8.20 0.93 -12.21
CA GLY A 148 -8.01 0.76 -13.65
C GLY A 148 -8.49 -0.57 -14.21
N ALA A 149 -9.21 -1.38 -13.42
CA ALA A 149 -9.85 -2.59 -13.93
C ALA A 149 -10.98 -2.20 -14.90
N THR A 150 -10.97 -2.81 -16.08
CA THR A 150 -11.95 -2.53 -17.16
C THR A 150 -13.10 -3.52 -17.18
N GLU A 151 -12.93 -4.66 -16.53
CA GLU A 151 -13.94 -5.73 -16.46
C GLU A 151 -13.65 -6.69 -15.29
N PRO A 152 -14.62 -7.51 -14.87
CA PRO A 152 -14.41 -8.53 -13.83
C PRO A 152 -13.30 -9.51 -14.20
N GLN A 153 -12.52 -9.91 -13.20
CA GLN A 153 -11.42 -10.85 -13.34
C GLN A 153 -11.56 -11.99 -12.33
N GLN A 154 -11.21 -13.20 -12.73
CA GLN A 154 -11.07 -14.33 -11.82
C GLN A 154 -9.62 -14.46 -11.38
N ILE A 155 -9.40 -14.56 -10.07
CA ILE A 155 -8.07 -14.73 -9.48
C ILE A 155 -8.04 -16.08 -8.77
N TYR A 156 -7.12 -16.95 -9.19
CA TYR A 156 -6.89 -18.24 -8.58
C TYR A 156 -5.65 -18.19 -7.69
N VAL A 157 -5.86 -18.25 -6.37
CA VAL A 157 -4.78 -18.32 -5.40
C VAL A 157 -4.54 -19.78 -5.04
N LYS A 158 -3.41 -20.34 -5.51
CA LYS A 158 -2.99 -21.70 -5.18
C LYS A 158 -1.89 -21.65 -4.14
N VAL A 159 -2.19 -22.10 -2.94
CA VAL A 159 -1.20 -22.20 -1.86
C VAL A 159 -0.71 -23.65 -1.77
N GLY A 160 0.60 -23.83 -1.98
CA GLY A 160 1.26 -25.13 -1.82
C GLY A 160 1.65 -25.40 -0.36
N GLY A 161 1.85 -26.67 0.01
CA GLY A 161 2.50 -27.00 1.26
C GLY A 161 1.62 -27.12 2.51
N GLY A 162 0.38 -27.59 2.38
CA GLY A 162 -0.36 -28.11 3.54
C GLY A 162 -1.27 -27.12 4.25
N LEU A 163 -1.82 -26.15 3.53
CA LEU A 163 -2.91 -25.30 4.01
C LEU A 163 -4.31 -25.95 3.91
N SER A 164 -4.38 -27.27 3.93
CA SER A 164 -5.67 -27.95 4.00
C SER A 164 -6.39 -27.55 5.30
N ARG A 165 -7.53 -26.84 5.16
CA ARG A 165 -8.44 -26.45 6.24
C ARG A 165 -7.99 -25.23 7.06
N LYS A 166 -7.64 -24.11 6.42
CA LYS A 166 -7.63 -22.81 7.08
C LYS A 166 -8.85 -22.00 6.63
N ASP A 167 -9.40 -21.23 7.56
CA ASP A 167 -10.46 -20.30 7.27
C ASP A 167 -9.90 -19.18 6.36
N LEU A 168 -10.68 -18.82 5.37
CA LEU A 168 -10.42 -17.65 4.54
C LEU A 168 -11.27 -16.49 5.04
N CYS A 169 -10.60 -15.44 5.50
CA CYS A 169 -11.25 -14.18 5.83
C CYS A 169 -11.11 -13.22 4.64
N LEU A 170 -12.22 -12.70 4.16
CA LEU A 170 -12.26 -11.71 3.07
C LEU A 170 -12.74 -10.37 3.61
N TRP A 171 -11.96 -9.33 3.38
CA TRP A 171 -12.33 -7.94 3.66
C TRP A 171 -12.36 -7.15 2.36
N VAL A 172 -13.41 -6.39 2.17
CA VAL A 172 -13.67 -5.62 0.94
C VAL A 172 -13.95 -4.18 1.33
N SER A 173 -13.29 -3.24 0.68
CA SER A 173 -13.66 -1.83 0.68
C SER A 173 -14.17 -1.44 -0.70
N ASN A 174 -15.27 -0.71 -0.74
CA ASN A 174 -15.88 -0.18 -1.97
C ASN A 174 -16.28 1.29 -1.75
N GLU A 175 -16.87 1.92 -2.77
CA GLU A 175 -17.27 3.32 -2.72
C GLU A 175 -18.35 3.64 -1.67
N GLN A 176 -19.07 2.65 -1.20
CA GLN A 176 -20.23 2.80 -0.31
C GLN A 176 -19.91 2.52 1.16
N GLU A 177 -18.78 1.86 1.42
CA GLU A 177 -18.38 1.41 2.77
C GLU A 177 -16.97 1.86 3.14
#